data_c080a2c8d21e35dfd7ced46b4b7b9927
#
_entry.id   c080a2c8d21e35dfd7ced46b4b7b9927
#
_cell.length_a   1.000
_cell.length_b   1.000
_cell.length_c   1.000
_cell.angle_alpha   90.00
_cell.angle_beta   90.00
_cell.angle_gamma   90.00
#
_symmetry.space_group_name_H-M   'P 1'
#
loop_
_entity.id
_entity.type
_entity.pdbx_description
1 polymer ?
#
loop_
_entity_poly.entity_id
_entity_poly.type
_entity_poly.pdbx_seq_one_letter_code
_entity_poly.pdbx_strand_id
1 'polypeptide(L)'
;MRSVLKLLALLALVVAGYLAFKPVPIDPAPWITTPNAGLTGPFAPNALLADADSILLPGAGPEDLTLGADGALYTGLIGGAVVRVDRTTGEVRTIANTMGRPPGL
;
A
#
# COMPACT_ATOMS: atom_id res chain seq x y z
N MET A 1 41.55 24.87 -15.16
CA MET A 1 40.13 25.06 -15.40
C MET A 1 39.63 24.41 -16.70
N ARG A 2 40.20 24.74 -17.89
CA ARG A 2 39.72 24.19 -19.17
C ARG A 2 39.77 22.64 -19.27
N SER A 3 40.80 22.01 -18.71
CA SER A 3 40.93 20.54 -18.74
C SER A 3 39.90 19.83 -17.86
N VAL A 4 39.59 20.39 -16.68
CA VAL A 4 38.54 19.85 -15.79
C VAL A 4 37.17 19.95 -16.43
N LEU A 5 36.89 21.08 -17.10
CA LEU A 5 35.62 21.26 -17.82
C LEU A 5 35.44 20.25 -18.95
N LYS A 6 36.50 19.95 -19.70
CA LYS A 6 36.48 18.92 -20.76
C LYS A 6 36.23 17.53 -20.17
N LEU A 7 36.85 17.21 -19.03
CA LEU A 7 36.65 15.91 -18.38
C LEU A 7 35.21 15.74 -17.88
N LEU A 8 34.64 16.78 -17.29
CA LEU A 8 33.23 16.78 -16.84
C LEU A 8 32.26 16.64 -18.03
N ALA A 9 32.53 17.35 -19.14
CA ALA A 9 31.71 17.21 -20.34
C ALA A 9 31.79 15.80 -20.94
N LEU A 10 32.98 15.21 -20.97
CA LEU A 10 33.15 13.82 -21.45
C LEU A 10 32.42 12.84 -20.52
N LEU A 11 32.53 12.98 -19.23
CA LEU A 11 31.83 12.14 -18.26
C LEU A 11 30.29 12.24 -18.43
N ALA A 12 29.78 13.46 -18.57
CA ALA A 12 28.36 13.68 -18.81
C ALA A 12 27.87 13.01 -20.11
N LEU A 13 28.70 13.05 -21.15
CA LEU A 13 28.39 12.43 -22.43
C LEU A 13 28.38 10.90 -22.36
N VAL A 14 29.32 10.30 -21.61
CA VAL A 14 29.40 8.85 -21.34
C VAL A 14 28.17 8.41 -20.53
N VAL A 15 27.79 9.15 -19.48
CA VAL A 15 26.60 8.84 -18.68
C VAL A 15 25.33 8.95 -19.51
N ALA A 16 25.20 10.00 -20.31
CA ALA A 16 24.04 10.17 -21.19
C ALA A 16 23.94 9.04 -22.22
N GLY A 17 25.07 8.66 -22.82
CA GLY A 17 25.13 7.51 -23.74
C GLY A 17 24.75 6.20 -23.04
N TYR A 18 25.28 5.96 -21.87
CA TYR A 18 24.92 4.77 -21.07
C TYR A 18 23.42 4.71 -20.78
N LEU A 19 22.82 5.82 -20.33
CA LEU A 19 21.39 5.87 -20.02
C LEU A 19 20.49 5.73 -21.28
N ALA A 20 20.96 6.25 -22.42
CA ALA A 20 20.22 6.18 -23.68
C ALA A 20 20.24 4.79 -24.34
N PHE A 21 21.38 4.06 -24.20
CA PHE A 21 21.59 2.82 -24.93
C PHE A 21 21.62 1.57 -24.04
N LYS A 22 21.56 1.73 -22.70
CA LYS A 22 21.48 0.58 -21.82
C LYS A 22 20.14 -0.13 -22.04
N PRO A 23 20.14 -1.40 -22.45
CA PRO A 23 18.88 -2.13 -22.55
C PRO A 23 18.23 -2.25 -21.17
N VAL A 24 17.01 -1.77 -21.05
CA VAL A 24 16.19 -1.95 -19.84
C VAL A 24 15.70 -3.40 -19.87
N PRO A 25 16.00 -4.23 -18.85
CA PRO A 25 15.55 -5.62 -18.82
C PRO A 25 14.07 -5.75 -18.44
N ILE A 26 13.24 -4.90 -19.05
CA ILE A 26 11.80 -4.89 -18.89
C ILE A 26 11.21 -5.02 -20.29
N ASP A 27 10.44 -6.07 -20.50
CA ASP A 27 9.63 -6.27 -21.71
C ASP A 27 8.18 -5.88 -21.37
N PRO A 28 7.78 -4.61 -21.58
CA PRO A 28 6.44 -4.15 -21.23
C PRO A 28 5.42 -4.79 -22.14
N ALA A 29 4.64 -5.71 -21.60
CA ALA A 29 3.49 -6.25 -22.31
C ALA A 29 2.32 -5.27 -22.26
N PRO A 30 1.62 -5.01 -23.39
CA PRO A 30 0.41 -4.22 -23.36
C PRO A 30 -0.66 -4.93 -22.54
N TRP A 31 -1.20 -4.23 -21.54
CA TRP A 31 -2.33 -4.73 -20.77
C TRP A 31 -3.63 -4.15 -21.32
N ILE A 32 -4.51 -5.03 -21.77
CA ILE A 32 -5.84 -4.66 -22.24
C ILE A 32 -6.81 -4.93 -21.11
N THR A 33 -7.49 -3.88 -20.65
CA THR A 33 -8.49 -4.01 -19.59
C THR A 33 -9.67 -4.85 -20.08
N THR A 34 -10.08 -5.82 -19.29
CA THR A 34 -11.35 -6.50 -19.53
C THR A 34 -12.48 -5.47 -19.44
N PRO A 35 -13.47 -5.50 -20.37
CA PRO A 35 -14.62 -4.63 -20.27
C PRO A 35 -15.29 -4.76 -18.91
N ASN A 36 -15.64 -3.60 -18.30
CA ASN A 36 -16.36 -3.61 -17.03
C ASN A 36 -17.75 -4.21 -17.23
N ALA A 37 -17.99 -5.36 -16.61
CA ALA A 37 -19.29 -6.03 -16.67
C ALA A 37 -20.41 -5.30 -15.89
N GLY A 38 -20.07 -4.24 -15.18
CA GLY A 38 -21.00 -3.53 -14.31
C GLY A 38 -21.40 -4.36 -13.08
N LEU A 39 -22.48 -3.96 -12.45
CA LEU A 39 -23.02 -4.67 -11.27
C LEU A 39 -23.99 -5.79 -11.72
N THR A 40 -23.48 -6.76 -12.47
CA THR A 40 -24.26 -7.88 -13.02
C THR A 40 -23.62 -9.23 -12.69
N GLY A 41 -24.38 -10.31 -12.76
CA GLY A 41 -23.91 -11.65 -12.46
C GLY A 41 -23.30 -11.78 -11.06
N PRO A 42 -22.07 -12.27 -10.91
CA PRO A 42 -21.40 -12.39 -9.60
C PRO A 42 -21.21 -11.07 -8.87
N PHE A 43 -21.25 -9.95 -9.57
CA PHE A 43 -21.06 -8.60 -9.04
C PHE A 43 -22.39 -7.85 -8.83
N ALA A 44 -23.53 -8.53 -9.00
CA ALA A 44 -24.83 -7.92 -8.74
C ALA A 44 -24.94 -7.46 -7.26
N PRO A 45 -25.65 -6.36 -6.99
CA PRO A 45 -25.92 -5.93 -5.64
C PRO A 45 -26.48 -7.07 -4.79
N ASN A 46 -25.98 -7.20 -3.58
CA ASN A 46 -26.40 -8.24 -2.65
C ASN A 46 -26.48 -7.67 -1.23
N ALA A 47 -27.05 -8.43 -0.31
CA ALA A 47 -27.22 -8.06 1.08
C ALA A 47 -26.34 -8.90 2.04
N LEU A 48 -25.26 -9.50 1.55
CA LEU A 48 -24.42 -10.40 2.36
C LEU A 48 -23.81 -9.74 3.60
N LEU A 49 -23.62 -8.42 3.58
CA LEU A 49 -23.10 -7.63 4.71
C LEU A 49 -24.18 -6.82 5.44
N ALA A 50 -25.48 -7.06 5.17
CA ALA A 50 -26.56 -6.31 5.79
C ALA A 50 -26.59 -6.47 7.32
N ASP A 51 -26.21 -7.65 7.81
CA ASP A 51 -26.17 -8.00 9.24
C ASP A 51 -24.73 -7.99 9.81
N ALA A 52 -23.80 -7.32 9.13
CA ALA A 52 -22.42 -7.24 9.61
C ALA A 52 -22.32 -6.25 10.78
N ASP A 53 -21.69 -6.69 11.86
CA ASP A 53 -21.34 -5.83 12.98
C ASP A 53 -20.17 -4.89 12.62
N SER A 54 -20.24 -3.66 13.15
CA SER A 54 -19.21 -2.66 12.94
C SER A 54 -18.53 -2.30 14.26
N ILE A 55 -17.21 -2.30 14.27
CA ILE A 55 -16.41 -1.86 15.41
C ILE A 55 -15.80 -0.49 15.07
N LEU A 56 -16.13 0.53 15.86
CA LEU A 56 -15.62 1.88 15.66
C LEU A 56 -14.18 1.98 16.17
N LEU A 57 -13.27 2.41 15.30
CA LEU A 57 -11.87 2.63 15.64
C LEU A 57 -11.62 4.10 16.02
N PRO A 58 -10.59 4.41 16.85
CA PRO A 58 -10.27 5.77 17.29
C PRO A 58 -9.60 6.64 16.22
N GLY A 59 -9.51 6.17 14.99
CA GLY A 59 -8.93 6.88 13.87
C GLY A 59 -9.28 6.23 12.53
N ALA A 60 -8.89 6.90 11.45
CA ALA A 60 -9.22 6.50 10.08
C ALA A 60 -8.18 5.54 9.47
N GLY A 61 -8.60 4.83 8.43
CA GLY A 61 -7.76 4.12 7.49
C GLY A 61 -7.07 2.87 8.00
N PRO A 62 -7.79 1.92 8.61
CA PRO A 62 -7.25 0.59 8.74
C PRO A 62 -7.07 0.00 7.33
N GLU A 63 -5.85 -0.39 6.96
CA GLU A 63 -5.55 -0.96 5.62
C GLU A 63 -5.32 -2.44 5.67
N ASP A 64 -4.67 -2.90 6.74
CA ASP A 64 -4.36 -4.30 6.94
C ASP A 64 -4.88 -4.76 8.31
N LEU A 65 -5.18 -6.05 8.43
CA LEU A 65 -5.77 -6.62 9.61
C LEU A 65 -5.13 -7.97 9.90
N THR A 66 -4.45 -8.05 11.03
CA THR A 66 -3.75 -9.28 11.46
C THR A 66 -4.46 -9.90 12.65
N LEU A 67 -4.63 -11.22 12.62
CA LEU A 67 -5.10 -11.99 13.76
C LEU A 67 -3.91 -12.39 14.65
N GLY A 68 -3.89 -11.88 15.86
CA GLY A 68 -2.86 -12.22 16.84
C GLY A 68 -3.00 -13.63 17.41
N ALA A 69 -1.94 -14.15 17.99
CA ALA A 69 -1.94 -15.44 18.67
C ALA A 69 -2.89 -15.49 19.89
N ASP A 70 -3.24 -14.34 20.43
CA ASP A 70 -4.23 -14.17 21.51
C ASP A 70 -5.69 -14.12 20.99
N GLY A 71 -5.90 -14.31 19.69
CA GLY A 71 -7.21 -14.28 19.06
C GLY A 71 -7.79 -12.88 18.84
N ALA A 72 -7.07 -11.81 19.21
CA ALA A 72 -7.47 -10.44 18.94
C ALA A 72 -7.09 -10.00 17.52
N LEU A 73 -7.74 -8.96 17.01
CA LEU A 73 -7.37 -8.32 15.74
C LEU A 73 -6.45 -7.13 16.02
N TYR A 74 -5.51 -6.94 15.12
CA TYR A 74 -4.54 -5.84 15.15
C TYR A 74 -4.58 -5.09 13.83
N THR A 75 -4.59 -3.76 13.89
CA THR A 75 -4.52 -2.91 12.70
C THR A 75 -3.81 -1.60 12.98
N GLY A 76 -3.21 -1.04 11.91
CA GLY A 76 -2.59 0.28 11.93
C GLY A 76 -3.53 1.36 11.39
N LEU A 77 -3.49 2.55 11.97
CA LEU A 77 -4.29 3.70 11.57
C LEU A 77 -3.43 4.77 10.90
N ILE A 78 -4.03 5.62 10.07
CA ILE A 78 -3.32 6.70 9.34
C ILE A 78 -2.47 7.58 10.28
N GLY A 79 -2.95 7.85 11.49
CA GLY A 79 -2.24 8.66 12.48
C GLY A 79 -1.07 7.96 13.18
N GLY A 80 -0.72 6.73 12.78
CA GLY A 80 0.38 5.96 13.37
C GLY A 80 -0.01 5.10 14.56
N ALA A 81 -1.23 5.19 15.07
CA ALA A 81 -1.68 4.32 16.14
C ALA A 81 -1.81 2.88 15.65
N VAL A 82 -1.29 1.94 16.44
CA VAL A 82 -1.55 0.51 16.31
C VAL A 82 -2.56 0.12 17.37
N VAL A 83 -3.66 -0.45 16.95
CA VAL A 83 -4.76 -0.81 17.84
C VAL A 83 -4.97 -2.31 17.88
N ARG A 84 -5.32 -2.80 19.08
CA ARG A 84 -5.79 -4.15 19.33
C ARG A 84 -7.30 -4.11 19.55
N VAL A 85 -8.01 -4.99 18.89
CA VAL A 85 -9.45 -5.12 18.98
C VAL A 85 -9.80 -6.51 19.52
N ASP A 86 -10.51 -6.53 20.64
CA ASP A 86 -11.08 -7.75 21.16
C ASP A 86 -12.31 -8.15 20.32
N ARG A 87 -12.28 -9.31 19.71
CA ARG A 87 -13.35 -9.78 18.81
C ARG A 87 -14.65 -10.13 19.53
N THR A 88 -14.57 -10.44 20.81
CA THR A 88 -15.71 -10.88 21.60
C THR A 88 -16.46 -9.69 22.20
N THR A 89 -15.70 -8.72 22.71
CA THR A 89 -16.25 -7.58 23.42
C THR A 89 -16.37 -6.32 22.54
N GLY A 90 -15.63 -6.28 21.42
CA GLY A 90 -15.48 -5.06 20.61
C GLY A 90 -14.58 -4.00 21.26
N GLU A 91 -13.90 -4.31 22.38
CA GLU A 91 -13.01 -3.35 23.05
C GLU A 91 -11.82 -3.03 22.15
N VAL A 92 -11.55 -1.74 21.98
CA VAL A 92 -10.43 -1.22 21.19
C VAL A 92 -9.41 -0.55 22.11
N ARG A 93 -8.14 -0.98 22.01
CA ARG A 93 -7.02 -0.41 22.77
C ARG A 93 -5.88 -0.03 21.84
N THR A 94 -5.38 1.20 21.95
CA THR A 94 -4.11 1.58 21.33
C THR A 94 -2.96 0.95 22.11
N ILE A 95 -2.11 0.20 21.41
CA ILE A 95 -1.00 -0.53 22.01
C ILE A 95 0.37 0.06 21.64
N ALA A 96 0.45 0.80 20.53
CA ALA A 96 1.67 1.46 20.07
C ALA A 96 1.35 2.67 19.20
N ASN A 97 2.36 3.51 18.97
CA ASN A 97 2.31 4.57 17.97
C ASN A 97 3.63 4.59 17.19
N THR A 98 3.54 4.45 15.88
CA THR A 98 4.68 4.42 14.96
C THR A 98 5.09 5.82 14.48
N MET A 99 4.39 6.88 14.91
CA MET A 99 4.58 8.26 14.48
C MET A 99 4.47 8.48 12.96
N GLY A 100 3.90 7.54 12.24
CA GLY A 100 3.66 7.55 10.81
C GLY A 100 2.77 6.38 10.44
N ARG A 101 2.12 6.44 9.28
CA ARG A 101 1.18 5.39 8.85
C ARG A 101 1.87 4.03 8.73
N PRO A 102 1.51 3.00 9.52
CA PRO A 102 1.98 1.64 9.30
C PRO A 102 1.21 1.03 8.13
N PRO A 103 1.87 0.65 7.03
CA PRO A 103 1.19 0.12 5.85
C PRO A 103 0.81 -1.35 5.95
N GLY A 104 1.24 -2.05 7.00
CA GLY A 104 0.95 -3.46 7.28
C GLY A 104 1.41 -3.86 8.68
N LEU A 105 0.88 -4.97 9.19
CA LEU A 105 1.22 -5.58 10.48
C LEU A 105 1.50 -7.07 10.32
#